data_18435fd4434a7f337d8bf2bb77136176
#
_entry.id   18435fd4434a7f337d8bf2bb77136176
#
_cell.length_a   1.000
_cell.length_b   1.000
_cell.length_c   1.000
_cell.angle_alpha   90.00
_cell.angle_beta   90.00
_cell.angle_gamma   90.00
#
_symmetry.space_group_name_H-M   'P 1'
#
loop_
_entity.id
_entity.type
_entity.pdbx_description
1 polymer ?
#
loop_
_entity_poly.entity_id
_entity_poly.type
_entity_poly.pdbx_seq_one_letter_code
_entity_poly.pdbx_strand_id
1 'polypeptide(L)'
;VRGALKGGGPVVSVLVLDNYEELMKAGSEASRSAVLAAIDEKISTWLKDSHSLLRKFDRNRYVLVTTEQEYQKLLEGKFSVLDAVRSVVTEDGVAATLSIGVGKDVDDYETLYQNAMLSIEMALSRGGDQDVVRNRLDFEFYGGKAKSPEKRTKVKSRVMANALGELISDAGQIFVMGHAHADMDVVGA
;
A
#
# COMPACT_ATOMS: atom_id res chain seq x y z
N VAL A 1 -7.69 -5.57 27.77
CA VAL A 1 -9.06 -5.03 27.56
C VAL A 1 -9.50 -5.47 26.17
N ARG A 2 -10.18 -6.64 26.09
CA ARG A 2 -10.85 -7.10 24.87
C ARG A 2 -12.22 -6.40 24.79
N GLY A 3 -12.23 -5.16 24.33
CA GLY A 3 -13.45 -4.53 23.86
C GLY A 3 -13.75 -5.07 22.47
N ALA A 4 -14.78 -5.89 22.34
CA ALA A 4 -15.28 -6.27 21.02
C ALA A 4 -15.60 -4.99 20.24
N LEU A 5 -14.79 -4.68 19.24
CA LEU A 5 -15.09 -3.62 18.28
C LEU A 5 -16.39 -4.02 17.59
N LYS A 6 -17.45 -3.27 17.80
CA LYS A 6 -18.71 -3.42 17.05
C LYS A 6 -18.38 -3.07 15.60
N GLY A 7 -18.24 -4.06 14.73
CA GLY A 7 -17.97 -3.83 13.31
C GLY A 7 -16.86 -4.67 12.70
N GLY A 8 -16.54 -5.83 13.26
CA GLY A 8 -15.48 -6.71 12.75
C GLY A 8 -14.12 -6.44 13.40
N GLY A 9 -13.08 -7.17 12.95
CA GLY A 9 -11.72 -7.05 13.46
C GLY A 9 -11.07 -5.70 13.12
N PRO A 10 -9.91 -5.41 13.74
CA PRO A 10 -9.14 -4.22 13.40
C PRO A 10 -8.48 -4.40 12.02
N VAL A 11 -8.35 -3.27 11.32
CA VAL A 11 -7.59 -3.17 10.07
C VAL A 11 -6.55 -2.08 10.25
N VAL A 12 -5.31 -2.37 9.89
CA VAL A 12 -4.22 -1.40 9.87
C VAL A 12 -3.78 -1.16 8.44
N SER A 13 -3.72 0.10 8.07
CA SER A 13 -3.20 0.50 6.75
C SER A 13 -2.03 1.46 6.92
N VAL A 14 -1.03 1.32 6.05
CA VAL A 14 0.07 2.27 5.91
C VAL A 14 -0.07 2.95 4.56
N LEU A 15 -0.04 4.27 4.54
CA LEU A 15 -0.08 5.08 3.33
C LEU A 15 1.30 5.70 3.11
N VAL A 16 1.79 5.66 1.89
CA VAL A 16 3.10 6.21 1.52
C VAL A 16 2.97 7.08 0.28
N LEU A 17 3.51 8.31 0.35
CA LEU A 17 3.73 9.11 -0.85
C LEU A 17 4.94 8.54 -1.60
N ASP A 18 4.72 7.94 -2.75
CA ASP A 18 5.72 7.17 -3.48
C ASP A 18 6.87 8.04 -3.99
N ASN A 19 6.51 9.19 -4.54
CA ASN A 19 7.43 10.11 -5.20
C ASN A 19 7.74 11.36 -4.36
N TYR A 20 7.73 11.24 -3.02
CA TYR A 20 7.98 12.35 -2.09
C TYR A 20 9.26 13.13 -2.42
N GLU A 21 10.38 12.45 -2.68
CA GLU A 21 11.65 13.08 -2.99
C GLU A 21 11.59 13.90 -4.29
N GLU A 22 10.81 13.45 -5.27
CA GLU A 22 10.60 14.16 -6.53
C GLU A 22 9.75 15.42 -6.30
N LEU A 23 8.66 15.30 -5.53
CA LEU A 23 7.82 16.43 -5.15
C LEU A 23 8.61 17.50 -4.38
N MET A 24 9.58 17.07 -3.55
CA MET A 24 10.41 17.99 -2.75
C MET A 24 11.55 18.63 -3.53
N LYS A 25 11.83 18.20 -4.75
CA LYS A 25 12.78 18.86 -5.66
C LYS A 25 12.15 20.00 -6.45
N ALA A 26 10.82 19.97 -6.61
CA ALA A 26 10.09 20.93 -7.42
C ALA A 26 9.82 22.26 -6.67
N GLY A 27 9.96 23.37 -7.36
CA GLY A 27 9.51 24.68 -6.90
C GLY A 27 10.17 25.26 -5.65
N SER A 28 9.56 26.31 -5.11
CA SER A 28 9.97 26.98 -3.89
C SER A 28 9.57 26.19 -2.62
N GLU A 29 10.11 26.58 -1.45
CA GLU A 29 9.71 25.99 -0.18
C GLU A 29 8.21 26.19 0.10
N ALA A 30 7.67 27.36 -0.23
CA ALA A 30 6.23 27.65 -0.10
C ALA A 30 5.38 26.75 -1.00
N SER A 31 5.80 26.52 -2.24
CA SER A 31 5.13 25.63 -3.19
C SER A 31 5.13 24.18 -2.69
N ARG A 32 6.27 23.69 -2.20
CA ARG A 32 6.38 22.35 -1.62
C ARG A 32 5.46 22.16 -0.40
N SER A 33 5.42 23.15 0.47
CA SER A 33 4.52 23.13 1.64
C SER A 33 3.05 23.13 1.24
N ALA A 34 2.68 23.89 0.22
CA ALA A 34 1.32 23.92 -0.33
C ALA A 34 0.92 22.56 -0.94
N VAL A 35 1.82 21.91 -1.68
CA VAL A 35 1.60 20.56 -2.25
C VAL A 35 1.36 19.54 -1.14
N LEU A 36 2.19 19.52 -0.09
CA LEU A 36 2.00 18.60 1.04
C LEU A 36 0.69 18.86 1.78
N ALA A 37 0.34 20.13 2.02
CA ALA A 37 -0.92 20.51 2.65
C ALA A 37 -2.14 20.06 1.82
N ALA A 38 -2.07 20.21 0.50
CA ALA A 38 -3.12 19.73 -0.40
C ALA A 38 -3.28 18.20 -0.36
N ILE A 39 -2.17 17.46 -0.28
CA ILE A 39 -2.20 15.99 -0.14
C ILE A 39 -2.82 15.60 1.21
N ASP A 40 -2.39 16.23 2.32
CA ASP A 40 -2.95 16.00 3.65
C ASP A 40 -4.47 16.28 3.69
N GLU A 41 -4.93 17.33 2.99
CA GLU A 41 -6.34 17.66 2.84
C GLU A 41 -7.12 16.57 2.07
N LYS A 42 -6.57 16.05 0.94
CA LYS A 42 -7.20 14.97 0.18
C LYS A 42 -7.38 13.71 1.01
N ILE A 43 -6.33 13.31 1.75
CA ILE A 43 -6.39 12.13 2.63
C ILE A 43 -7.41 12.36 3.77
N SER A 44 -7.40 13.53 4.39
CA SER A 44 -8.35 13.87 5.47
C SER A 44 -9.79 13.91 4.97
N THR A 45 -10.03 14.46 3.77
CA THR A 45 -11.35 14.52 3.15
C THR A 45 -11.88 13.13 2.83
N TRP A 46 -11.03 12.22 2.36
CA TRP A 46 -11.39 10.82 2.10
C TRP A 46 -11.87 10.11 3.36
N LEU A 47 -11.32 10.45 4.54
CA LEU A 47 -11.66 9.84 5.81
C LEU A 47 -12.74 10.58 6.62
N LYS A 48 -13.26 11.72 6.10
CA LYS A 48 -14.12 12.65 6.84
C LYS A 48 -15.33 11.99 7.49
N ASP A 49 -15.95 11.03 6.81
CA ASP A 49 -17.16 10.36 7.26
C ASP A 49 -16.87 8.95 7.83
N SER A 50 -15.60 8.63 8.08
CA SER A 50 -15.18 7.35 8.65
C SER A 50 -14.81 7.47 10.13
N HIS A 51 -15.09 6.41 10.89
CA HIS A 51 -14.61 6.28 12.27
C HIS A 51 -13.21 5.65 12.27
N SER A 52 -12.24 6.37 11.73
CA SER A 52 -10.87 5.92 11.55
C SER A 52 -9.89 6.82 12.28
N LEU A 53 -8.78 6.27 12.74
CA LEU A 53 -7.67 7.01 13.32
C LEU A 53 -6.55 7.12 12.30
N LEU A 54 -6.29 8.32 11.80
CA LEU A 54 -5.16 8.61 10.92
C LEU A 54 -4.06 9.34 11.71
N ARG A 55 -2.82 8.91 11.54
CA ARG A 55 -1.64 9.60 12.08
C ARG A 55 -0.50 9.62 11.07
N LYS A 56 0.03 10.80 10.83
CA LYS A 56 1.29 10.98 10.10
C LYS A 56 2.44 10.69 11.06
N PHE A 57 3.31 9.74 10.74
CA PHE A 57 4.43 9.35 11.61
C PHE A 57 5.80 9.59 10.98
N ASP A 58 5.83 9.89 9.68
CA ASP A 58 7.03 10.30 8.95
C ASP A 58 6.65 11.34 7.88
N ARG A 59 7.63 11.93 7.23
CA ARG A 59 7.46 12.99 6.22
C ARG A 59 6.51 12.60 5.08
N ASN A 60 6.56 11.34 4.67
CA ASN A 60 5.78 10.80 3.56
C ASN A 60 4.93 9.59 3.95
N ARG A 61 4.76 9.31 5.26
CA ARG A 61 4.06 8.10 5.72
C ARG A 61 2.98 8.40 6.73
N TYR A 62 1.86 7.68 6.59
CA TYR A 62 0.73 7.74 7.51
C TYR A 62 0.37 6.33 7.93
N VAL A 63 -0.13 6.18 9.14
CA VAL A 63 -0.80 4.98 9.62
C VAL A 63 -2.28 5.28 9.81
N LEU A 64 -3.12 4.38 9.35
CA LEU A 64 -4.57 4.41 9.48
C LEU A 64 -5.00 3.15 10.24
N VAL A 65 -5.76 3.34 11.30
CA VAL A 65 -6.37 2.24 12.05
C VAL A 65 -7.88 2.39 11.95
N THR A 66 -8.55 1.33 11.53
CA THR A 66 -10.00 1.32 11.33
C THR A 66 -10.60 -0.04 11.70
N THR A 67 -11.90 -0.20 11.59
CA THR A 67 -12.58 -1.50 11.68
C THR A 67 -12.78 -2.09 10.29
N GLU A 68 -12.97 -3.41 10.21
CA GLU A 68 -13.29 -4.07 8.93
C GLU A 68 -14.52 -3.44 8.25
N GLN A 69 -15.55 -3.11 9.03
CA GLN A 69 -16.76 -2.49 8.49
C GLN A 69 -16.50 -1.12 7.84
N GLU A 70 -15.71 -0.28 8.51
CA GLU A 70 -15.33 1.05 7.95
C GLU A 70 -14.40 0.89 6.75
N TYR A 71 -13.47 -0.05 6.81
CA TYR A 71 -12.58 -0.37 5.71
C TYR A 71 -13.36 -0.80 4.45
N GLN A 72 -14.38 -1.64 4.58
CA GLN A 72 -15.23 -2.04 3.45
C GLN A 72 -15.94 -0.83 2.81
N LYS A 73 -16.40 0.14 3.60
CA LYS A 73 -16.97 1.39 3.04
C LYS A 73 -15.95 2.21 2.27
N LEU A 74 -14.69 2.25 2.74
CA LEU A 74 -13.60 2.93 2.04
C LEU A 74 -13.28 2.22 0.71
N LEU A 75 -13.36 0.88 0.68
CA LEU A 75 -13.21 0.06 -0.54
C LEU A 75 -14.31 0.33 -1.57
N GLU A 76 -15.57 0.45 -1.14
CA GLU A 76 -16.70 0.76 -2.02
C GLU A 76 -16.49 2.06 -2.78
N GLY A 77 -15.80 3.04 -2.19
CA GLY A 77 -15.34 4.26 -2.83
C GLY A 77 -14.23 4.06 -3.87
N LYS A 78 -13.84 2.81 -4.20
CA LYS A 78 -12.83 2.45 -5.21
C LYS A 78 -11.51 3.20 -5.03
N PHE A 79 -11.08 3.40 -3.79
CA PHE A 79 -9.85 4.15 -3.48
C PHE A 79 -9.75 5.50 -4.20
N SER A 80 -10.85 6.26 -4.19
CA SER A 80 -10.91 7.61 -4.75
C SER A 80 -9.78 8.52 -4.23
N VAL A 81 -9.18 8.17 -3.10
CA VAL A 81 -8.02 8.88 -2.53
C VAL A 81 -6.79 8.81 -3.45
N LEU A 82 -6.55 7.70 -4.16
CA LEU A 82 -5.42 7.60 -5.10
C LEU A 82 -5.59 8.61 -6.23
N ASP A 83 -6.78 8.68 -6.82
CA ASP A 83 -7.10 9.65 -7.87
C ASP A 83 -7.10 11.10 -7.33
N ALA A 84 -7.60 11.31 -6.11
CA ALA A 84 -7.62 12.62 -5.46
C ALA A 84 -6.19 13.13 -5.19
N VAL A 85 -5.29 12.26 -4.70
CA VAL A 85 -3.87 12.61 -4.49
C VAL A 85 -3.18 12.84 -5.83
N ARG A 86 -3.45 12.04 -6.84
CA ARG A 86 -2.90 12.20 -8.19
C ARG A 86 -3.30 13.52 -8.85
N SER A 87 -4.43 14.11 -8.44
CA SER A 87 -4.84 15.45 -8.92
C SER A 87 -3.99 16.58 -8.35
N VAL A 88 -3.19 16.33 -7.31
CA VAL A 88 -2.25 17.30 -6.77
C VAL A 88 -0.97 17.27 -7.61
N VAL A 89 -0.70 18.38 -8.28
CA VAL A 89 0.41 18.50 -9.24
C VAL A 89 1.29 19.67 -8.82
N THR A 90 2.61 19.50 -8.89
CA THR A 90 3.57 20.60 -8.67
C THR A 90 3.55 21.62 -9.83
N GLU A 91 4.18 22.77 -9.64
CA GLU A 91 4.36 23.77 -10.69
C GLU A 91 5.09 23.21 -11.92
N ASP A 92 6.00 22.26 -11.69
CA ASP A 92 6.78 21.59 -12.76
C ASP A 92 6.01 20.42 -13.43
N GLY A 93 4.72 20.22 -13.07
CA GLY A 93 3.87 19.21 -13.68
C GLY A 93 4.02 17.80 -13.09
N VAL A 94 4.70 17.63 -11.94
CA VAL A 94 4.84 16.34 -11.27
C VAL A 94 3.59 16.05 -10.44
N ALA A 95 2.86 15.00 -10.78
CA ALA A 95 1.70 14.55 -10.03
C ALA A 95 2.13 13.73 -8.80
N ALA A 96 1.46 13.95 -7.66
CA ALA A 96 1.67 13.15 -6.48
C ALA A 96 1.11 11.73 -6.66
N THR A 97 1.81 10.72 -6.12
CA THR A 97 1.36 9.34 -6.12
C THR A 97 1.36 8.76 -4.72
N LEU A 98 0.35 7.95 -4.42
CA LEU A 98 0.12 7.35 -3.12
C LEU A 98 -0.01 5.84 -3.27
N SER A 99 0.68 5.11 -2.41
CA SER A 99 0.44 3.67 -2.23
C SER A 99 -0.16 3.41 -0.85
N ILE A 100 -1.04 2.41 -0.78
CA ILE A 100 -1.68 1.97 0.46
C ILE A 100 -1.37 0.50 0.65
N GLY A 101 -0.84 0.15 1.81
CA GLY A 101 -0.66 -1.25 2.22
C GLY A 101 -1.57 -1.55 3.39
N VAL A 102 -2.31 -2.64 3.31
CA VAL A 102 -3.32 -3.02 4.28
C VAL A 102 -3.02 -4.39 4.88
N GLY A 103 -3.09 -4.47 6.22
CA GLY A 103 -3.07 -5.72 6.97
C GLY A 103 -4.43 -5.92 7.66
N LYS A 104 -5.01 -7.10 7.48
CA LYS A 104 -6.30 -7.48 8.06
C LYS A 104 -6.37 -8.98 8.41
N ASP A 105 -7.49 -9.39 8.99
CA ASP A 105 -7.81 -10.79 9.36
C ASP A 105 -6.89 -11.41 10.42
N VAL A 106 -6.25 -10.57 11.23
CA VAL A 106 -5.43 -10.97 12.38
C VAL A 106 -5.84 -10.13 13.60
N ASP A 107 -5.81 -10.71 14.81
CA ASP A 107 -6.21 -10.02 16.03
C ASP A 107 -5.10 -9.18 16.68
N ASP A 108 -3.85 -9.33 16.24
CA ASP A 108 -2.70 -8.66 16.79
C ASP A 108 -2.29 -7.45 15.95
N TYR A 109 -2.23 -6.27 16.59
CA TYR A 109 -1.93 -5.00 15.93
C TYR A 109 -0.50 -4.94 15.35
N GLU A 110 0.46 -5.60 15.99
CA GLU A 110 1.82 -5.65 15.48
C GLU A 110 1.89 -6.44 14.17
N THR A 111 1.27 -7.61 14.14
CA THR A 111 1.15 -8.43 12.93
C THR A 111 0.38 -7.72 11.83
N LEU A 112 -0.72 -7.01 12.17
CA LEU A 112 -1.45 -6.19 11.19
C LEU A 112 -0.58 -5.10 10.59
N TYR A 113 0.22 -4.41 11.41
CA TYR A 113 1.14 -3.39 10.93
C TYR A 113 2.25 -3.98 10.05
N GLN A 114 2.84 -5.10 10.44
CA GLN A 114 3.85 -5.81 9.63
C GLN A 114 3.26 -6.24 8.27
N ASN A 115 2.03 -6.76 8.26
CA ASN A 115 1.32 -7.11 7.03
C ASN A 115 1.06 -5.88 6.15
N ALA A 116 0.68 -4.74 6.74
CA ALA A 116 0.52 -3.48 6.01
C ALA A 116 1.84 -2.99 5.42
N MET A 117 2.94 -3.09 6.16
CA MET A 117 4.28 -2.73 5.67
C MET A 117 4.73 -3.62 4.52
N LEU A 118 4.51 -4.93 4.62
CA LEU A 118 4.82 -5.86 3.54
C LEU A 118 3.98 -5.56 2.28
N SER A 119 2.70 -5.20 2.47
CA SER A 119 1.82 -4.77 1.37
C SER A 119 2.32 -3.48 0.70
N ILE A 120 2.85 -2.52 1.47
CA ILE A 120 3.51 -1.32 0.91
C ILE A 120 4.74 -1.69 0.08
N GLU A 121 5.58 -2.59 0.56
CA GLU A 121 6.75 -3.04 -0.18
C GLU A 121 6.35 -3.70 -1.50
N MET A 122 5.28 -4.50 -1.48
CA MET A 122 4.69 -5.08 -2.69
C MET A 122 4.15 -4.01 -3.64
N ALA A 123 3.42 -3.00 -3.14
CA ALA A 123 2.92 -1.89 -3.95
C ALA A 123 4.07 -1.14 -4.64
N LEU A 124 5.08 -0.74 -3.88
CA LEU A 124 6.25 -0.01 -4.38
C LEU A 124 7.08 -0.85 -5.37
N SER A 125 7.20 -2.16 -5.13
CA SER A 125 7.90 -3.06 -6.04
C SER A 125 7.24 -3.15 -7.42
N ARG A 126 5.92 -2.92 -7.51
CA ARG A 126 5.12 -2.91 -8.73
C ARG A 126 5.00 -1.54 -9.39
N GLY A 127 5.68 -0.53 -8.84
CA GLY A 127 5.70 0.84 -9.38
C GLY A 127 4.91 1.85 -8.58
N GLY A 128 4.31 1.45 -7.45
CA GLY A 128 3.50 2.33 -6.60
C GLY A 128 2.13 2.68 -7.17
N ASP A 129 1.51 3.75 -6.63
CA ASP A 129 0.23 4.30 -7.07
C ASP A 129 -0.91 3.26 -7.05
N GLN A 130 -0.92 2.43 -6.02
CA GLN A 130 -1.86 1.32 -5.87
C GLN A 130 -2.11 0.99 -4.40
N ASP A 131 -3.16 0.23 -4.17
CA ASP A 131 -3.45 -0.39 -2.89
C ASP A 131 -3.15 -1.89 -2.95
N VAL A 132 -2.52 -2.40 -1.91
CA VAL A 132 -2.24 -3.82 -1.73
C VAL A 132 -2.74 -4.24 -0.36
N VAL A 133 -3.57 -5.25 -0.34
CA VAL A 133 -4.18 -5.80 0.87
C VAL A 133 -3.58 -7.17 1.14
N ARG A 134 -3.05 -7.36 2.33
CA ARG A 134 -2.69 -8.68 2.83
C ARG A 134 -3.78 -9.16 3.80
N ASN A 135 -4.46 -10.21 3.41
CA ASN A 135 -5.28 -11.00 4.30
C ASN A 135 -4.46 -12.23 4.79
N ARG A 136 -5.09 -13.09 5.57
CA ARG A 136 -4.43 -14.26 6.18
C ARG A 136 -3.79 -15.22 5.16
N LEU A 137 -4.25 -15.24 3.92
CA LEU A 137 -3.92 -16.28 2.94
C LEU A 137 -3.27 -15.72 1.66
N ASP A 138 -3.49 -14.44 1.32
CA ASP A 138 -3.13 -13.93 0.00
C ASP A 138 -2.95 -12.41 -0.03
N PHE A 139 -2.44 -11.90 -1.16
CA PHE A 139 -2.37 -10.50 -1.48
C PHE A 139 -3.39 -10.14 -2.54
N GLU A 140 -4.19 -9.12 -2.29
CA GLU A 140 -5.12 -8.54 -3.23
C GLU A 140 -4.59 -7.18 -3.70
N PHE A 141 -4.76 -6.87 -4.98
CA PHE A 141 -4.24 -5.66 -5.60
C PHE A 141 -5.36 -4.83 -6.19
N TYR A 142 -5.40 -3.55 -5.84
CA TYR A 142 -6.40 -2.60 -6.29
C TYR A 142 -5.75 -1.34 -6.84
N GLY A 143 -6.33 -0.76 -7.90
CA GLY A 143 -5.73 0.38 -8.59
C GLY A 143 -4.53 -0.03 -9.44
N GLY A 144 -3.54 0.85 -9.55
CA GLY A 144 -2.34 0.61 -10.33
C GLY A 144 -2.56 0.84 -11.82
N LYS A 145 -2.25 2.05 -12.29
CA LYS A 145 -2.03 2.30 -13.72
C LYS A 145 -0.55 2.02 -13.98
N ALA A 146 -0.19 0.77 -14.20
CA ALA A 146 1.16 0.39 -14.61
C ALA A 146 1.54 1.14 -15.89
N LYS A 147 2.13 2.32 -15.75
CA LYS A 147 2.83 3.05 -16.80
C LYS A 147 4.22 3.37 -16.30
N SER A 148 5.09 2.38 -16.28
CA SER A 148 6.53 2.63 -16.44
C SER A 148 7.25 1.33 -16.72
N PRO A 149 8.21 1.30 -17.65
CA PRO A 149 9.04 0.13 -17.88
C PRO A 149 9.89 -0.14 -16.64
N GLU A 150 9.88 -1.38 -16.23
CA GLU A 150 10.60 -1.92 -15.09
C GLU A 150 12.07 -1.49 -15.06
N LYS A 151 12.46 -0.64 -14.11
CA LYS A 151 13.81 -0.73 -13.58
C LYS A 151 13.83 -1.88 -12.58
N ARG A 152 14.22 -3.05 -13.03
CA ARG A 152 14.53 -4.20 -12.16
C ARG A 152 15.65 -3.80 -11.21
N THR A 153 15.30 -3.47 -9.97
CA THR A 153 16.29 -3.23 -8.92
C THR A 153 16.42 -4.48 -8.06
N LYS A 154 17.66 -4.76 -7.58
CA LYS A 154 17.94 -5.88 -6.65
C LYS A 154 17.07 -5.87 -5.39
N VAL A 155 16.47 -4.73 -5.05
CA VAL A 155 15.50 -4.56 -3.96
C VAL A 155 14.19 -5.30 -4.26
N LYS A 156 13.68 -5.24 -5.50
CA LYS A 156 12.47 -5.98 -5.92
C LYS A 156 12.59 -7.48 -5.69
N SER A 157 13.73 -8.07 -6.06
CA SER A 157 13.96 -9.51 -5.93
C SER A 157 13.99 -9.96 -4.47
N ARG A 158 14.54 -9.15 -3.56
CA ARG A 158 14.57 -9.46 -2.12
C ARG A 158 13.19 -9.40 -1.48
N VAL A 159 12.41 -8.36 -1.78
CA VAL A 159 11.06 -8.19 -1.25
C VAL A 159 10.17 -9.34 -1.71
N MET A 160 10.21 -9.66 -3.02
CA MET A 160 9.47 -10.80 -3.57
C MET A 160 9.93 -12.14 -2.95
N ALA A 161 11.24 -12.33 -2.76
CA ALA A 161 11.77 -13.54 -2.13
C ALA A 161 11.35 -13.68 -0.66
N ASN A 162 11.32 -12.58 0.11
CA ASN A 162 10.85 -12.61 1.50
C ASN A 162 9.35 -12.93 1.58
N ALA A 163 8.52 -12.24 0.77
CA ALA A 163 7.10 -12.50 0.71
C ALA A 163 6.79 -13.95 0.30
N LEU A 164 7.52 -14.47 -0.70
CA LEU A 164 7.40 -15.86 -1.14
C LEU A 164 7.87 -16.82 -0.04
N GLY A 165 8.97 -16.51 0.65
CA GLY A 165 9.50 -17.30 1.75
C GLY A 165 8.51 -17.46 2.90
N GLU A 166 7.79 -16.40 3.28
CA GLU A 166 6.74 -16.46 4.29
C GLU A 166 5.55 -17.33 3.83
N LEU A 167 5.08 -17.13 2.59
CA LEU A 167 4.00 -17.95 2.02
C LEU A 167 4.37 -19.42 1.98
N ILE A 168 5.62 -19.74 1.62
CA ILE A 168 6.15 -21.11 1.60
C ILE A 168 6.21 -21.69 3.02
N SER A 169 6.64 -20.89 4.02
CA SER A 169 6.76 -21.34 5.41
C SER A 169 5.41 -21.66 6.05
N ASP A 170 4.37 -20.93 5.67
CA ASP A 170 3.02 -21.10 6.19
C ASP A 170 2.19 -22.14 5.41
N ALA A 171 2.69 -22.57 4.24
CA ALA A 171 1.99 -23.53 3.39
C ALA A 171 2.15 -24.97 3.90
N GLY A 172 1.04 -25.66 4.14
CA GLY A 172 1.05 -27.10 4.46
C GLY A 172 1.46 -27.99 3.29
N GLN A 173 1.35 -27.49 2.06
CA GLN A 173 1.72 -28.18 0.83
C GLN A 173 2.04 -27.19 -0.28
N ILE A 174 3.10 -27.41 -1.03
CA ILE A 174 3.57 -26.55 -2.11
C ILE A 174 3.58 -27.35 -3.41
N PHE A 175 2.97 -26.80 -4.45
CA PHE A 175 3.04 -27.35 -5.79
C PHE A 175 3.89 -26.43 -6.67
N VAL A 176 4.96 -26.98 -7.25
CA VAL A 176 5.78 -26.28 -8.26
C VAL A 176 5.40 -26.85 -9.63
N MET A 177 4.89 -25.99 -10.51
CA MET A 177 4.49 -26.38 -11.85
C MET A 177 5.13 -25.43 -12.87
N GLY A 178 5.67 -26.02 -13.93
CA GLY A 178 6.16 -25.28 -15.08
C GLY A 178 5.14 -25.25 -16.21
N HIS A 179 5.40 -24.42 -17.22
CA HIS A 179 4.60 -24.40 -18.44
C HIS A 179 4.88 -25.64 -19.32
N ALA A 180 4.00 -25.92 -20.28
CA ALA A 180 4.03 -27.16 -21.10
C ALA A 180 5.32 -27.34 -21.92
N HIS A 181 6.04 -26.28 -22.21
CA HIS A 181 7.34 -26.30 -22.88
C HIS A 181 8.42 -25.85 -21.88
N ALA A 182 8.84 -26.81 -21.04
CA ALA A 182 9.82 -26.53 -20.00
C ALA A 182 11.13 -25.98 -20.60
N ASP A 183 11.60 -24.87 -20.04
CA ASP A 183 12.90 -24.26 -20.29
C ASP A 183 13.81 -24.39 -19.07
N MET A 184 14.99 -23.79 -19.12
CA MET A 184 15.96 -23.84 -18.02
C MET A 184 15.47 -23.16 -16.74
N ASP A 185 14.54 -22.20 -16.84
CA ASP A 185 13.97 -21.52 -15.68
C ASP A 185 13.01 -22.43 -14.91
N VAL A 186 12.28 -23.31 -15.62
CA VAL A 186 11.41 -24.32 -15.03
C VAL A 186 12.22 -25.43 -14.34
N VAL A 187 13.39 -25.80 -14.89
CA VAL A 187 14.25 -26.83 -14.33
C VAL A 187 15.04 -26.33 -13.12
N GLY A 188 15.27 -25.01 -13.03
CA GLY A 188 16.03 -24.37 -11.94
C GLY A 188 15.19 -23.93 -10.74
N ALA A 189 13.85 -24.05 -10.83
CA ALA A 189 12.96 -23.72 -9.72
C ALA A 189 12.74 -24.93 -8.82
#